data_783a9680eb94757101cb770107ad77f1
#
_entry.id   783a9680eb94757101cb770107ad77f1
#
_cell.length_a   1.000
_cell.length_b   1.000
_cell.length_c   1.000
_cell.angle_alpha   90.00
_cell.angle_beta   90.00
_cell.angle_gamma   90.00
#
_symmetry.space_group_name_H-M   'P 1'
#
loop_
_entity.id
_entity.type
_entity.pdbx_description
1 polymer ?
#
loop_
_entity_poly.entity_id
_entity_poly.type
_entity_poly.pdbx_seq_one_letter_code
_entity_poly.pdbx_strand_id
1 'polypeptide(L)' 'MNLSESAWALFEVHRSGKAPLSRAGGSFIGQCAVDPQPLTDKQKSWILKLLERAELPPLDGEAGND' A
#
# COMPACT_ATOMS: atom_id res chain seq x y z
N MET A 1 -4.56 7.26 5.45
CA MET A 1 -4.48 7.56 4.00
C MET A 1 -5.42 6.64 3.24
N ASN A 2 -5.99 7.10 2.14
CA ASN A 2 -6.79 6.21 1.32
C ASN A 2 -5.86 5.31 0.49
N LEU A 3 -6.44 4.39 -0.25
CA LEU A 3 -5.64 3.39 -0.98
C LEU A 3 -4.71 4.02 -2.00
N SER A 4 -5.19 4.96 -2.78
CA SER A 4 -4.38 5.60 -3.79
C SER A 4 -3.23 6.40 -3.16
N GLU A 5 -3.53 7.15 -2.12
CA GLU A 5 -2.50 7.90 -1.41
C GLU A 5 -1.46 6.99 -0.80
N SER A 6 -1.90 5.87 -0.23
CA SER A 6 -0.99 4.90 0.36
C SER A 6 -0.07 4.30 -0.68
N ALA A 7 -0.63 4.02 -1.86
CA ALA A 7 0.16 3.44 -2.95
C ALA A 7 1.25 4.42 -3.41
N TRP A 8 0.90 5.68 -3.59
CA TRP A 8 1.89 6.68 -3.99
C TRP A 8 2.95 6.90 -2.91
N ALA A 9 2.54 6.89 -1.64
CA ALA A 9 3.48 7.02 -0.53
C ALA A 9 4.45 5.83 -0.50
N LEU A 10 3.97 4.62 -0.80
CA LEU A 10 4.83 3.45 -0.86
C LEU A 10 5.86 3.57 -1.99
N PHE A 11 5.48 4.15 -3.13
CA PHE A 11 6.43 4.38 -4.20
C PHE A 11 7.49 5.40 -3.79
N GLU A 12 7.13 6.42 -3.05
CA GLU A 12 8.11 7.39 -2.57
C GLU A 12 9.10 6.74 -1.61
N VAL A 13 8.62 5.89 -0.72
CA VAL A 13 9.50 5.18 0.19
C VAL A 13 10.40 4.21 -0.57
N HIS A 14 9.86 3.55 -1.59
CA HIS A 14 10.65 2.67 -2.45
C HIS A 14 11.77 3.47 -3.14
N ARG A 15 11.43 4.62 -3.67
CA ARG A 15 12.38 5.46 -4.36
C ARG A 15 13.51 5.90 -3.43
N SER A 16 13.19 6.16 -2.18
CA SER A 16 14.19 6.59 -1.20
C SER A 16 15.12 5.45 -0.77
N GLY A 17 14.75 4.22 -1.07
CA GLY A 17 15.53 3.05 -0.66
C GLY A 17 15.24 2.56 0.73
N LYS A 18 14.34 3.21 1.46
CA LYS A 18 14.07 2.84 2.85
C LYS A 18 13.34 1.50 2.95
N ALA A 19 12.39 1.26 2.08
CA ALA A 19 11.63 0.01 2.07
C ALA A 19 11.31 -0.36 0.63
N PRO A 20 12.26 -0.96 -0.08
CA PRO A 20 12.06 -1.24 -1.51
C PRO A 20 10.97 -2.28 -1.73
N LEU A 21 10.20 -2.09 -2.79
CA LEU A 21 9.16 -3.03 -3.19
C LEU A 21 9.73 -4.08 -4.13
N SER A 22 9.22 -5.29 -4.04
CA SER A 22 9.54 -6.32 -5.02
C SER A 22 8.82 -6.00 -6.33
N ARG A 23 9.14 -6.74 -7.38
CA ARG A 23 8.45 -6.58 -8.65
C ARG A 23 6.96 -6.85 -8.49
N ALA A 24 6.61 -7.92 -7.79
CA ALA A 24 5.20 -8.26 -7.57
C ALA A 24 4.52 -7.20 -6.71
N GLY A 25 5.20 -6.75 -5.66
CA GLY A 25 4.66 -5.69 -4.81
C GLY A 25 4.49 -4.40 -5.58
N GLY A 26 5.46 -4.04 -6.41
CA GLY A 26 5.39 -2.84 -7.23
C GLY A 26 4.23 -2.89 -8.21
N SER A 27 4.01 -4.05 -8.83
CA SER A 27 2.90 -4.21 -9.76
C SER A 27 1.56 -4.05 -9.05
N PHE A 28 1.41 -4.69 -7.90
CA PHE A 28 0.19 -4.58 -7.11
C PHE A 28 -0.05 -3.12 -6.69
N ILE A 29 0.98 -2.47 -6.16
CA ILE A 29 0.85 -1.09 -5.69
C ILE A 29 0.61 -0.14 -6.87
N GLY A 30 1.20 -0.41 -8.02
CA GLY A 30 0.95 0.38 -9.21
C GLY A 30 -0.51 0.36 -9.62
N GLN A 31 -1.13 -0.79 -9.57
CA GLN A 31 -2.55 -0.90 -9.86
C GLN A 31 -3.37 -0.12 -8.85
N CYS A 32 -3.01 -0.19 -7.58
CA CYS A 32 -3.72 0.54 -6.54
C CYS A 32 -3.59 2.05 -6.71
N ALA A 33 -2.47 2.52 -7.21
CA ALA A 33 -2.26 3.94 -7.40
C ALA A 33 -3.07 4.48 -8.58
N VAL A 34 -3.12 3.70 -9.65
CA VAL A 34 -3.74 4.15 -10.88
C VAL A 34 -5.23 3.85 -10.92
N ASP A 35 -5.62 2.70 -10.39
CA ASP A 35 -7.01 2.24 -10.48
C ASP A 35 -7.37 1.52 -9.18
N PRO A 36 -7.61 2.27 -8.11
CA PRO A 36 -7.90 1.64 -6.81
C PRO A 36 -9.24 0.93 -6.85
N GLN A 37 -9.19 -0.38 -6.65
CA GLN A 37 -10.36 -1.25 -6.61
C GLN A 37 -10.47 -1.84 -5.20
N PRO A 38 -11.65 -2.34 -4.82
CA PRO A 38 -11.77 -3.01 -3.53
C PRO A 38 -10.78 -4.16 -3.43
N LEU A 39 -10.13 -4.26 -2.28
CA LEU A 39 -9.11 -5.28 -2.08
C LEU A 39 -9.70 -6.54 -1.49
N THR A 40 -9.13 -7.68 -1.89
CA THR A 40 -9.43 -8.95 -1.22
C THR A 40 -8.75 -8.93 0.16
N ASP A 41 -9.14 -9.87 1.02
CA ASP A 41 -8.53 -9.97 2.34
C ASP A 41 -7.03 -10.20 2.26
N LYS A 42 -6.59 -11.00 1.30
CA LYS A 42 -5.17 -11.22 1.09
C LYS A 42 -4.46 -9.96 0.67
N GLN A 43 -5.06 -9.21 -0.23
CA GLN A 43 -4.48 -7.96 -0.71
C GLN A 43 -4.41 -6.91 0.40
N LYS A 44 -5.45 -6.84 1.24
CA LYS A 44 -5.43 -5.94 2.39
C LYS A 44 -4.30 -6.28 3.33
N SER A 45 -4.13 -7.55 3.63
CA SER A 45 -3.07 -8.01 4.50
C SER A 45 -1.71 -7.66 3.91
N TRP A 46 -1.57 -7.80 2.61
CA TRP A 46 -0.31 -7.50 1.92
C TRP A 46 0.03 -6.01 2.01
N ILE A 47 -0.93 -5.14 1.65
CA ILE A 47 -0.63 -3.72 1.65
C ILE A 47 -0.39 -3.20 3.07
N LEU A 48 -1.10 -3.74 4.06
CA LEU A 48 -0.88 -3.33 5.44
C LEU A 48 0.52 -3.68 5.92
N LYS A 49 1.03 -4.82 5.50
CA LYS A 49 2.41 -5.19 5.82
C LYS A 49 3.42 -4.27 5.13
N LEU A 50 3.13 -3.91 3.89
CA LEU A 50 4.02 -2.99 3.18
C LEU A 50 4.03 -1.61 3.84
N LEU A 51 2.87 -1.15 4.27
CA LEU A 51 2.78 0.14 4.96
C LEU A 51 3.52 0.09 6.29
N GLU A 52 3.37 -1.00 7.02
CA GLU A 52 4.07 -1.16 8.30
C GLU A 52 5.57 -1.13 8.11
N ARG A 53 6.08 -1.86 7.12
CA ARG A 53 7.52 -1.89 6.84
C ARG A 53 8.03 -0.51 6.43
N ALA A 54 7.22 0.27 5.77
CA ALA A 54 7.58 1.61 5.35
C ALA A 54 7.35 2.66 6.43
N GLU A 55 6.82 2.24 7.57
CA GLU A 55 6.50 3.15 8.68
C GLU A 55 5.49 4.21 8.26
N LEU A 56 4.53 3.79 7.44
CA LEU A 56 3.45 4.65 7.00
C LEU A 56 2.17 4.31 7.75
N PRO A 57 1.24 5.25 7.84
CA PRO A 57 -0.03 4.98 8.55
C PRO A 57 -0.85 3.91 7.84
N PRO A 58 -1.73 3.22 8.54
CA PRO A 58 -2.60 2.23 7.91
C PRO A 58 -3.63 2.89 7.01
N LEU A 59 -4.31 2.06 6.22
CA LEU A 59 -5.36 2.55 5.35
C LEU A 59 -6.52 3.13 6.16
N ASP A 60 -7.03 4.25 5.70
CA ASP A 60 -8.25 4.82 6.28
C ASP A 60 -9.40 3.89 5.99
N GLY A 61 -10.33 3.83 6.88
CA GLY A 61 -11.50 2.99 6.71
C GLY A 61 -11.29 1.57 7.12
N GLU A 62 -10.08 1.07 7.04
CA GLU A 62 -9.80 -0.26 7.49
C GLU A 62 -9.99 -0.38 8.94
N ALA A 63 -9.47 0.55 9.65
CA ALA A 63 -9.62 0.56 11.07
C ALA A 63 -11.01 0.88 11.48
N GLY A 64 -11.69 1.64 10.71
CA GLY A 64 -13.02 2.00 11.08
C GLY A 64 -14.02 1.03 10.67
N ASN A 65 -13.63 0.07 9.94
CA ASN A 65 -14.53 -0.77 9.40
C ASN A 65 -14.84 -1.92 10.14
N ASP A 66 -14.41 -2.06 11.10
CA ASP A 66 -14.69 -3.18 11.76
C ASP A 66 -15.31 -3.20 12.91
#